data_480d86ec3a94baaf2713b60dd33111ca
#
_entry.id   480d86ec3a94baaf2713b60dd33111ca
#
_cell.length_a   1.000
_cell.length_b   1.000
_cell.length_c   1.000
_cell.angle_alpha   90.00
_cell.angle_beta   90.00
_cell.angle_gamma   90.00
#
_symmetry.space_group_name_H-M   'P 1'
#
loop_
_entity.id
_entity.type
_entity.pdbx_description
1 polymer ?
#
loop_
_entity_poly.entity_id
_entity_poly.type
_entity_poly.pdbx_seq_one_letter_code
_entity_poly.pdbx_strand_id
1 'polypeptide(L)'
;MSAILCEKMSAIDWSPLWISLHTAAATIVIVFFIGVIIAWWVERLQSQSLKIFADAVITLPMVLPPTVAGFFLLYFFGNNRFLGQLIYQMTGIKIAFSWLATVLAAAVISLPLMYRSARGALSQVDKGMLEAARSLGMTEWRIFWRIHLPNALPGIIAGGLLAFARGLGEFGATAMIAGNIAGRTRTLPLAVYSAVAAGDWDAAGWYVAVIVGICLLVVIGLNVYLYKTKQQQGE
;
A
#
# COMPACT_ATOMS: atom_id res chain seq x y z
N MET A 1 -36.81 7.87 -14.17
CA MET A 1 -35.75 7.56 -13.19
C MET A 1 -34.40 7.19 -13.85
N SER A 2 -34.40 6.42 -14.94
CA SER A 2 -33.15 6.02 -15.65
C SER A 2 -32.47 7.19 -16.43
N ALA A 3 -33.20 8.07 -17.06
CA ALA A 3 -32.62 9.17 -17.83
C ALA A 3 -31.93 10.24 -16.97
N ILE A 4 -32.52 10.60 -15.83
CA ILE A 4 -31.95 11.55 -14.87
C ILE A 4 -30.66 10.99 -14.22
N LEU A 5 -30.62 9.66 -13.95
CA LEU A 5 -29.44 8.98 -13.46
C LEU A 5 -28.32 8.96 -14.52
N CYS A 6 -28.68 8.76 -15.80
CA CYS A 6 -27.70 8.72 -16.89
C CYS A 6 -27.10 10.11 -17.16
N GLU A 7 -27.89 11.16 -17.10
CA GLU A 7 -27.45 12.55 -17.23
C GLU A 7 -26.55 12.99 -16.06
N LYS A 8 -26.92 12.65 -14.83
CA LYS A 8 -26.07 12.89 -13.64
C LYS A 8 -24.76 12.12 -13.68
N MET A 9 -24.75 10.88 -14.18
CA MET A 9 -23.51 10.10 -14.32
C MET A 9 -22.57 10.68 -15.38
N SER A 10 -23.07 11.31 -16.44
CA SER A 10 -22.23 11.95 -17.46
C SER A 10 -21.54 13.23 -16.97
N ALA A 11 -22.06 13.85 -15.91
CA ALA A 11 -21.49 15.06 -15.30
C ALA A 11 -20.42 14.77 -14.22
N ILE A 12 -20.25 13.50 -13.82
CA ILE A 12 -19.29 13.13 -12.77
C ILE A 12 -17.88 13.08 -13.36
N ASP A 13 -16.92 13.75 -12.67
CA ASP A 13 -15.51 13.63 -12.98
C ASP A 13 -14.97 12.26 -12.55
N TRP A 14 -14.62 11.42 -13.50
CA TRP A 14 -14.05 10.09 -13.27
C TRP A 14 -12.53 10.10 -13.09
N SER A 15 -11.88 11.25 -13.23
CA SER A 15 -10.44 11.36 -13.06
C SER A 15 -9.93 10.86 -11.68
N PRO A 16 -10.66 11.08 -10.54
CA PRO A 16 -10.23 10.56 -9.25
C PRO A 16 -10.18 9.03 -9.17
N LEU A 17 -11.08 8.34 -9.90
CA LEU A 17 -11.06 6.88 -9.97
C LEU A 17 -9.76 6.38 -10.61
N TRP A 18 -9.42 6.92 -11.80
CA TRP A 18 -8.21 6.52 -12.51
C TRP A 18 -6.95 6.87 -11.73
N ILE A 19 -6.89 8.06 -11.13
CA ILE A 19 -5.77 8.47 -10.29
C ILE A 19 -5.60 7.50 -9.11
N SER A 20 -6.70 7.16 -8.41
CA SER A 20 -6.64 6.22 -7.28
C SER A 20 -6.21 4.82 -7.70
N LEU A 21 -6.73 4.29 -8.81
CA LEU A 21 -6.35 2.95 -9.30
C LEU A 21 -4.90 2.90 -9.72
N HIS A 22 -4.42 3.87 -10.50
CA HIS A 22 -3.01 3.94 -10.89
C HIS A 22 -2.09 4.12 -9.69
N THR A 23 -2.48 4.97 -8.74
CA THR A 23 -1.72 5.17 -7.48
C THR A 23 -1.66 3.86 -6.69
N ALA A 24 -2.78 3.20 -6.47
CA ALA A 24 -2.83 1.96 -5.70
C ALA A 24 -2.07 0.82 -6.41
N ALA A 25 -2.17 0.71 -7.75
CA ALA A 25 -1.43 -0.27 -8.53
C ALA A 25 0.08 -0.04 -8.48
N ALA A 26 0.55 1.19 -8.66
CA ALA A 26 1.97 1.52 -8.54
C ALA A 26 2.46 1.29 -7.10
N THR A 27 1.68 1.71 -6.13
CA THR A 27 1.99 1.55 -4.70
C THR A 27 2.14 0.09 -4.33
N ILE A 28 1.18 -0.78 -4.69
CA ILE A 28 1.25 -2.20 -4.29
C ILE A 28 2.46 -2.90 -4.89
N VAL A 29 2.83 -2.61 -6.13
CA VAL A 29 4.04 -3.18 -6.74
C VAL A 29 5.27 -2.81 -5.91
N ILE A 30 5.44 -1.54 -5.60
CA ILE A 30 6.59 -1.05 -4.81
C ILE A 30 6.59 -1.67 -3.41
N VAL A 31 5.46 -1.57 -2.71
CA VAL A 31 5.32 -1.98 -1.30
C VAL A 31 5.40 -3.49 -1.14
N PHE A 32 4.90 -4.26 -2.11
CA PHE A 32 4.99 -5.72 -2.10
C PHE A 32 6.46 -6.18 -2.08
N PHE A 33 7.25 -5.75 -3.04
CA PHE A 33 8.66 -6.16 -3.11
C PHE A 33 9.47 -5.62 -1.95
N ILE A 34 9.34 -4.34 -1.63
CA ILE A 34 10.07 -3.72 -0.52
C ILE A 34 9.67 -4.37 0.81
N GLY A 35 8.38 -4.57 1.06
CA GLY A 35 7.87 -5.15 2.29
C GLY A 35 8.34 -6.59 2.51
N VAL A 36 8.33 -7.42 1.45
CA VAL A 36 8.84 -8.81 1.52
C VAL A 36 10.36 -8.84 1.76
N ILE A 37 11.12 -8.00 1.05
CA ILE A 37 12.57 -7.94 1.20
C ILE A 37 12.94 -7.49 2.62
N ILE A 38 12.30 -6.45 3.13
CA ILE A 38 12.54 -5.95 4.50
C ILE A 38 12.13 -7.01 5.53
N ALA A 39 10.99 -7.69 5.35
CA ALA A 39 10.53 -8.75 6.24
C ALA A 39 11.54 -9.89 6.31
N TRP A 40 12.03 -10.35 5.18
CA TRP A 40 13.05 -11.38 5.10
C TRP A 40 14.38 -10.95 5.73
N TRP A 41 14.80 -9.71 5.49
CA TRP A 41 16.02 -9.16 6.07
C TRP A 41 15.93 -9.06 7.60
N VAL A 42 14.84 -8.52 8.14
CA VAL A 42 14.62 -8.40 9.59
C VAL A 42 14.54 -9.77 10.25
N GLU A 43 13.92 -10.79 9.60
CA GLU A 43 13.85 -12.13 10.16
C GLU A 43 15.25 -12.75 10.37
N ARG A 44 16.22 -12.38 9.56
CA ARG A 44 17.61 -12.87 9.61
C ARG A 44 18.52 -12.15 10.62
N LEU A 45 18.08 -11.01 11.16
CA LEU A 45 18.86 -10.33 12.18
C LEU A 45 19.08 -11.25 13.38
N GLN A 46 20.30 -11.32 13.87
CA GLN A 46 20.63 -12.17 15.04
C GLN A 46 20.30 -11.49 16.36
N SER A 47 20.47 -10.17 16.43
CA SER A 47 20.19 -9.38 17.63
C SER A 47 18.70 -9.12 17.81
N GLN A 48 18.15 -9.58 18.92
CA GLN A 48 16.75 -9.33 19.28
C GLN A 48 16.44 -7.84 19.44
N SER A 49 17.35 -7.08 20.03
CA SER A 49 17.18 -5.63 20.19
C SER A 49 17.10 -4.92 18.84
N LEU A 50 17.92 -5.36 17.86
CA LEU A 50 17.91 -4.79 16.53
C LEU A 50 16.61 -5.15 15.76
N LYS A 51 16.07 -6.37 15.96
CA LYS A 51 14.75 -6.74 15.44
C LYS A 51 13.65 -5.83 15.97
N ILE A 52 13.61 -5.64 17.31
CA ILE A 52 12.62 -4.79 17.96
C ILE A 52 12.71 -3.34 17.45
N PHE A 53 13.92 -2.81 17.33
CA PHE A 53 14.14 -1.47 16.82
C PHE A 53 13.70 -1.32 15.35
N ALA A 54 14.08 -2.26 14.50
CA ALA A 54 13.68 -2.27 13.09
C ALA A 54 12.15 -2.36 12.94
N ASP A 55 11.49 -3.24 13.72
CA ASP A 55 10.04 -3.33 13.77
C ASP A 55 9.39 -2.01 14.16
N ALA A 56 9.89 -1.37 15.21
CA ALA A 56 9.34 -0.10 15.68
C ALA A 56 9.45 0.99 14.59
N VAL A 57 10.61 1.11 13.95
CA VAL A 57 10.85 2.11 12.90
C VAL A 57 9.98 1.85 11.66
N ILE A 58 9.91 0.60 11.20
CA ILE A 58 9.14 0.25 9.98
C ILE A 58 7.64 0.39 10.23
N THR A 59 7.17 0.09 11.45
CA THR A 59 5.74 0.16 11.77
C THR A 59 5.29 1.54 12.27
N LEU A 60 6.21 2.45 12.54
CA LEU A 60 5.91 3.80 13.03
C LEU A 60 4.88 4.55 12.16
N PRO A 61 4.95 4.54 10.81
CA PRO A 61 3.97 5.24 9.98
C PRO A 61 2.53 4.75 10.15
N MET A 62 2.34 3.51 10.60
CA MET A 62 1.00 2.94 10.85
C MET A 62 0.35 3.51 12.12
N VAL A 63 1.16 3.90 13.10
CA VAL A 63 0.71 4.43 14.39
C VAL A 63 0.55 5.95 14.33
N LEU A 64 1.35 6.61 13.53
CA LEU A 64 1.25 8.06 13.34
C LEU A 64 -0.07 8.43 12.64
N PRO A 65 -0.69 9.55 13.03
CA PRO A 65 -1.76 10.12 12.22
C PRO A 65 -1.28 10.33 10.76
N PRO A 66 -2.05 9.93 9.73
CA PRO A 66 -1.62 10.05 8.34
C PRO A 66 -1.19 11.46 7.92
N THR A 67 -1.83 12.49 8.48
CA THR A 67 -1.45 13.89 8.26
C THR A 67 -0.06 14.22 8.79
N VAL A 68 0.34 13.63 9.93
CA VAL A 68 1.69 13.80 10.49
C VAL A 68 2.72 13.11 9.60
N ALA A 69 2.45 11.90 9.14
CA ALA A 69 3.32 11.23 8.17
C ALA A 69 3.45 12.06 6.87
N GLY A 70 2.33 12.60 6.37
CA GLY A 70 2.31 13.49 5.21
C GLY A 70 3.10 14.79 5.44
N PHE A 71 3.06 15.36 6.64
CA PHE A 71 3.89 16.50 7.00
C PHE A 71 5.38 16.17 6.89
N PHE A 72 5.83 15.03 7.43
CA PHE A 72 7.23 14.60 7.29
C PHE A 72 7.61 14.37 5.83
N LEU A 73 6.73 13.75 5.05
CA LEU A 73 6.97 13.58 3.61
C LEU A 73 7.14 14.94 2.91
N LEU A 74 6.26 15.90 3.19
CA LEU A 74 6.36 17.25 2.61
C LEU A 74 7.61 17.97 3.12
N TYR A 75 7.99 17.78 4.39
CA TYR A 75 9.18 18.38 4.97
C TYR A 75 10.46 17.87 4.30
N PHE A 76 10.54 16.58 3.97
CA PHE A 76 11.74 16.01 3.34
C PHE A 76 11.73 16.15 1.81
N PHE A 77 10.59 15.93 1.15
CA PHE A 77 10.47 15.85 -0.32
C PHE A 77 9.86 17.10 -0.95
N GLY A 78 9.55 18.13 -0.16
CA GLY A 78 9.07 19.42 -0.68
C GLY A 78 10.05 20.06 -1.66
N ASN A 79 9.54 20.82 -2.62
CA ASN A 79 10.34 21.38 -3.72
C ASN A 79 11.55 22.24 -3.28
N ASN A 80 11.45 22.88 -2.11
CA ASN A 80 12.50 23.71 -1.52
C ASN A 80 13.26 23.00 -0.39
N ARG A 81 13.16 21.68 -0.28
CA ARG A 81 13.80 20.86 0.75
C ARG A 81 14.92 20.03 0.16
N PHE A 82 15.86 19.62 1.03
CA PHE A 82 17.10 18.96 0.60
C PHE A 82 16.86 17.75 -0.32
N LEU A 83 16.03 16.79 0.09
CA LEU A 83 15.76 15.61 -0.74
C LEU A 83 14.97 15.96 -2.01
N GLY A 84 13.99 16.86 -1.91
CA GLY A 84 13.22 17.30 -3.08
C GLY A 84 14.09 17.99 -4.13
N GLN A 85 15.03 18.86 -3.71
CA GLN A 85 15.97 19.51 -4.60
C GLN A 85 17.00 18.53 -5.19
N LEU A 86 17.53 17.63 -4.37
CA LEU A 86 18.48 16.61 -4.83
C LEU A 86 17.88 15.75 -5.94
N ILE A 87 16.64 15.24 -5.72
CA ILE A 87 15.93 14.42 -6.72
C ILE A 87 15.66 15.27 -7.99
N TYR A 88 15.25 16.52 -7.82
CA TYR A 88 14.99 17.39 -8.97
C TYR A 88 16.27 17.66 -9.79
N GLN A 89 17.41 17.88 -9.15
CA GLN A 89 18.70 18.06 -9.84
C GLN A 89 19.15 16.80 -10.59
N MET A 90 18.87 15.60 -10.04
CA MET A 90 19.28 14.34 -10.66
C MET A 90 18.33 13.87 -11.76
N THR A 91 17.03 14.11 -11.62
CA THR A 91 15.99 13.51 -12.48
C THR A 91 15.14 14.54 -13.24
N GLY A 92 15.17 15.81 -12.87
CA GLY A 92 14.27 16.85 -13.38
C GLY A 92 12.82 16.73 -12.84
N ILE A 93 12.54 15.79 -11.94
CA ILE A 93 11.18 15.49 -11.48
C ILE A 93 10.92 16.14 -10.12
N LYS A 94 9.82 16.91 -10.02
CA LYS A 94 9.30 17.44 -8.75
C LYS A 94 8.36 16.40 -8.12
N ILE A 95 8.66 15.97 -6.89
CA ILE A 95 7.83 15.00 -6.17
C ILE A 95 6.59 15.69 -5.58
N ALA A 96 6.77 16.71 -4.74
CA ALA A 96 5.65 17.37 -4.10
C ALA A 96 4.67 17.96 -5.14
N PHE A 97 3.37 17.84 -4.85
CA PHE A 97 2.26 18.26 -5.72
C PHE A 97 2.21 17.58 -7.10
N SER A 98 2.75 16.37 -7.17
CA SER A 98 2.69 15.51 -8.36
C SER A 98 1.98 14.18 -8.07
N TRP A 99 1.67 13.41 -9.11
CA TRP A 99 1.15 12.05 -8.94
C TRP A 99 2.11 11.14 -8.17
N LEU A 100 3.43 11.32 -8.33
CA LEU A 100 4.43 10.57 -7.55
C LEU A 100 4.29 10.80 -6.04
N ALA A 101 3.85 11.98 -5.61
CA ALA A 101 3.58 12.24 -4.20
C ALA A 101 2.39 11.41 -3.68
N THR A 102 1.36 11.15 -4.51
CA THR A 102 0.25 10.27 -4.13
C THR A 102 0.73 8.83 -3.93
N VAL A 103 1.60 8.34 -4.82
CA VAL A 103 2.21 7.01 -4.71
C VAL A 103 3.10 6.92 -3.47
N LEU A 104 3.94 7.93 -3.23
CA LEU A 104 4.83 7.97 -2.06
C LEU A 104 4.04 7.98 -0.74
N ALA A 105 2.99 8.80 -0.65
CA ALA A 105 2.12 8.86 0.52
C ALA A 105 1.46 7.50 0.79
N ALA A 106 0.82 6.93 -0.24
CA ALA A 106 0.17 5.62 -0.14
C ALA A 106 1.19 4.51 0.21
N ALA A 107 2.41 4.55 -0.35
CA ALA A 107 3.45 3.58 -0.08
C ALA A 107 3.92 3.61 1.38
N VAL A 108 4.22 4.79 1.92
CA VAL A 108 4.69 4.93 3.30
C VAL A 108 3.64 4.45 4.31
N ILE A 109 2.36 4.71 4.04
CA ILE A 109 1.27 4.32 4.94
C ILE A 109 0.90 2.83 4.82
N SER A 110 1.04 2.22 3.63
CA SER A 110 0.69 0.81 3.42
C SER A 110 1.86 -0.16 3.64
N LEU A 111 3.11 0.32 3.55
CA LEU A 111 4.31 -0.50 3.75
C LEU A 111 4.35 -1.25 5.09
N PRO A 112 4.02 -0.65 6.25
CA PRO A 112 4.01 -1.36 7.52
C PRO A 112 3.07 -2.57 7.51
N LEU A 113 1.90 -2.44 6.89
CA LEU A 113 0.92 -3.52 6.80
C LEU A 113 1.44 -4.68 5.96
N MET A 114 2.02 -4.37 4.80
CA MET A 114 2.65 -5.37 3.92
C MET A 114 3.81 -6.07 4.64
N TYR A 115 4.70 -5.30 5.26
CA TYR A 115 5.84 -5.81 6.02
C TYR A 115 5.41 -6.77 7.13
N ARG A 116 4.44 -6.37 7.97
CA ARG A 116 3.95 -7.21 9.08
C ARG A 116 3.30 -8.49 8.58
N SER A 117 2.51 -8.41 7.51
CA SER A 117 1.88 -9.59 6.90
C SER A 117 2.92 -10.53 6.31
N ALA A 118 3.89 -10.01 5.56
CA ALA A 118 4.98 -10.80 5.00
C ALA A 118 5.83 -11.46 6.09
N ARG A 119 6.19 -10.71 7.13
CA ARG A 119 6.96 -11.24 8.25
C ARG A 119 6.20 -12.32 9.01
N GLY A 120 4.90 -12.09 9.28
CA GLY A 120 4.05 -13.10 9.91
C GLY A 120 3.95 -14.38 9.08
N ALA A 121 3.80 -14.25 7.77
CA ALA A 121 3.74 -15.40 6.86
C ALA A 121 5.08 -16.16 6.80
N LEU A 122 6.21 -15.44 6.72
CA LEU A 122 7.53 -16.06 6.74
C LEU A 122 7.82 -16.78 8.07
N SER A 123 7.43 -16.20 9.20
CA SER A 123 7.67 -16.79 10.52
C SER A 123 6.84 -18.06 10.80
N GLN A 124 5.75 -18.28 10.05
CA GLN A 124 4.90 -19.48 10.18
C GLN A 124 5.40 -20.68 9.38
N VAL A 125 6.39 -20.51 8.51
CA VAL A 125 6.98 -21.63 7.77
C VAL A 125 7.75 -22.53 8.73
N ASP A 126 7.57 -23.85 8.58
CA ASP A 126 8.18 -24.85 9.47
C ASP A 126 9.72 -24.72 9.49
N LYS A 127 10.26 -24.49 10.68
CA LYS A 127 11.69 -24.37 10.92
C LYS A 127 12.43 -25.66 10.60
N GLY A 128 11.82 -26.82 10.86
CA GLY A 128 12.42 -28.13 10.55
C GLY A 128 12.67 -28.28 9.06
N MET A 129 11.74 -27.82 8.20
CA MET A 129 11.93 -27.81 6.76
C MET A 129 13.12 -26.91 6.33
N LEU A 130 13.29 -25.75 6.96
CA LEU A 130 14.40 -24.85 6.67
C LEU A 130 15.75 -25.41 7.15
N GLU A 131 15.78 -26.06 8.31
CA GLU A 131 16.97 -26.69 8.86
C GLU A 131 17.39 -27.93 8.06
N ALA A 132 16.44 -28.76 7.62
CA ALA A 132 16.70 -29.87 6.73
C ALA A 132 17.35 -29.42 5.41
N ALA A 133 16.83 -28.31 4.82
CA ALA A 133 17.41 -27.74 3.61
C ALA A 133 18.86 -27.23 3.82
N ARG A 134 19.15 -26.65 5.00
CA ARG A 134 20.52 -26.24 5.37
C ARG A 134 21.44 -27.45 5.50
N SER A 135 20.96 -28.52 6.13
CA SER A 135 21.71 -29.78 6.29
C SER A 135 22.04 -30.43 4.94
N LEU A 136 21.19 -30.21 3.91
CA LEU A 136 21.45 -30.64 2.53
C LEU A 136 22.40 -29.68 1.75
N GLY A 137 23.01 -28.71 2.44
CA GLY A 137 23.99 -27.79 1.84
C GLY A 137 23.36 -26.71 0.94
N MET A 138 22.06 -26.47 1.04
CA MET A 138 21.43 -25.39 0.28
C MET A 138 21.83 -24.00 0.82
N THR A 139 22.16 -23.08 -0.09
CA THR A 139 22.42 -21.69 0.29
C THR A 139 21.15 -21.00 0.76
N GLU A 140 21.26 -20.03 1.67
CA GLU A 140 20.12 -19.28 2.21
C GLU A 140 19.27 -18.59 1.12
N TRP A 141 19.91 -18.14 0.04
CA TRP A 141 19.21 -17.57 -1.13
C TRP A 141 18.34 -18.62 -1.82
N ARG A 142 18.87 -19.85 -2.00
CA ARG A 142 18.13 -20.95 -2.61
C ARG A 142 16.99 -21.44 -1.71
N ILE A 143 17.23 -21.49 -0.37
CA ILE A 143 16.20 -21.82 0.62
C ILE A 143 15.07 -20.78 0.56
N PHE A 144 15.42 -19.50 0.51
CA PHE A 144 14.40 -18.42 0.42
C PHE A 144 13.49 -18.60 -0.80
N TRP A 145 14.05 -18.72 -1.99
CA TRP A 145 13.26 -18.77 -3.22
C TRP A 145 12.52 -20.09 -3.46
N ARG A 146 13.07 -21.23 -3.00
CA ARG A 146 12.51 -22.56 -3.27
C ARG A 146 11.64 -23.12 -2.17
N ILE A 147 11.82 -22.66 -0.93
CA ILE A 147 11.15 -23.23 0.23
C ILE A 147 10.42 -22.15 1.02
N HIS A 148 11.14 -21.15 1.51
CA HIS A 148 10.59 -20.17 2.45
C HIS A 148 9.51 -19.30 1.80
N LEU A 149 9.81 -18.65 0.68
CA LEU A 149 8.90 -17.77 -0.03
C LEU A 149 7.66 -18.52 -0.59
N PRO A 150 7.78 -19.66 -1.28
CA PRO A 150 6.59 -20.37 -1.78
C PRO A 150 5.61 -20.79 -0.68
N ASN A 151 6.13 -21.28 0.45
CA ASN A 151 5.28 -21.68 1.58
C ASN A 151 4.65 -20.47 2.30
N ALA A 152 5.30 -19.31 2.32
CA ALA A 152 4.78 -18.08 2.88
C ALA A 152 3.87 -17.30 1.91
N LEU A 153 3.91 -17.62 0.61
CA LEU A 153 3.27 -16.84 -0.46
C LEU A 153 1.78 -16.59 -0.25
N PRO A 154 0.97 -17.56 0.22
CA PRO A 154 -0.46 -17.32 0.47
C PRO A 154 -0.70 -16.17 1.47
N GLY A 155 0.04 -16.16 2.58
CA GLY A 155 -0.05 -15.09 3.57
C GLY A 155 0.52 -13.75 3.09
N ILE A 156 1.56 -13.79 2.27
CA ILE A 156 2.16 -12.60 1.63
C ILE A 156 1.17 -11.96 0.65
N ILE A 157 0.49 -12.76 -0.19
CA ILE A 157 -0.54 -12.26 -1.12
C ILE A 157 -1.73 -11.68 -0.35
N ALA A 158 -2.18 -12.34 0.71
CA ALA A 158 -3.23 -11.82 1.57
C ALA A 158 -2.85 -10.44 2.16
N GLY A 159 -1.61 -10.31 2.64
CA GLY A 159 -1.07 -9.03 3.11
C GLY A 159 -0.99 -7.98 2.02
N GLY A 160 -0.63 -8.37 0.79
CA GLY A 160 -0.61 -7.50 -0.37
C GLY A 160 -1.99 -6.92 -0.71
N LEU A 161 -3.03 -7.75 -0.69
CA LEU A 161 -4.41 -7.29 -0.93
C LEU A 161 -4.88 -6.30 0.15
N LEU A 162 -4.53 -6.53 1.41
CA LEU A 162 -4.82 -5.59 2.49
C LEU A 162 -4.04 -4.28 2.35
N ALA A 163 -2.76 -4.35 1.97
CA ALA A 163 -1.94 -3.18 1.73
C ALA A 163 -2.44 -2.36 0.53
N PHE A 164 -2.93 -3.02 -0.53
CA PHE A 164 -3.60 -2.37 -1.66
C PHE A 164 -4.84 -1.59 -1.21
N ALA A 165 -5.74 -2.22 -0.46
CA ALA A 165 -6.95 -1.57 0.05
C ALA A 165 -6.60 -0.39 0.97
N ARG A 166 -5.56 -0.53 1.81
CA ARG A 166 -5.08 0.55 2.68
C ARG A 166 -4.52 1.73 1.88
N GLY A 167 -3.74 1.46 0.82
CA GLY A 167 -3.19 2.49 -0.06
C GLY A 167 -4.27 3.20 -0.88
N LEU A 168 -5.28 2.47 -1.36
CA LEU A 168 -6.42 3.03 -2.10
C LEU A 168 -7.22 4.04 -1.26
N GLY A 169 -7.40 3.75 0.03
CA GLY A 169 -8.12 4.61 0.98
C GLY A 169 -7.26 5.72 1.60
N GLU A 170 -6.02 5.95 1.13
CA GLU A 170 -5.17 6.97 1.74
C GLU A 170 -5.64 8.39 1.38
N PHE A 171 -5.79 9.20 2.43
CA PHE A 171 -6.29 10.57 2.34
C PHE A 171 -5.32 11.58 2.97
N GLY A 172 -4.99 11.40 4.25
CA GLY A 172 -4.34 12.42 5.06
C GLY A 172 -2.93 12.76 4.60
N ALA A 173 -2.10 11.74 4.36
CA ALA A 173 -0.74 11.96 3.86
C ALA A 173 -0.76 12.48 2.41
N THR A 174 -1.68 11.97 1.59
CA THR A 174 -1.84 12.43 0.20
C THR A 174 -2.23 13.90 0.15
N ALA A 175 -3.21 14.33 0.97
CA ALA A 175 -3.62 15.73 1.03
C ALA A 175 -2.45 16.67 1.38
N MET A 176 -1.56 16.23 2.27
CA MET A 176 -0.41 17.03 2.72
C MET A 176 0.68 17.17 1.67
N ILE A 177 1.12 16.08 1.03
CA ILE A 177 2.27 16.13 0.13
C ILE A 177 1.89 16.33 -1.35
N ALA A 178 0.75 15.75 -1.78
CA ALA A 178 0.31 15.80 -3.17
C ALA A 178 -0.72 16.92 -3.42
N GLY A 179 -1.35 17.43 -2.36
CA GLY A 179 -2.45 18.39 -2.45
C GLY A 179 -3.72 17.74 -3.02
N ASN A 180 -4.64 18.60 -3.48
CA ASN A 180 -5.94 18.19 -4.03
C ASN A 180 -6.17 18.86 -5.39
N ILE A 181 -5.40 18.44 -6.41
CA ILE A 181 -5.42 19.04 -7.75
C ILE A 181 -6.28 18.16 -8.67
N ALA A 182 -7.40 18.71 -9.14
CA ALA A 182 -8.29 18.01 -10.07
C ALA A 182 -7.54 17.51 -11.32
N GLY A 183 -7.82 16.29 -11.73
CA GLY A 183 -7.19 15.67 -12.90
C GLY A 183 -5.71 15.28 -12.72
N ARG A 184 -5.06 15.55 -11.56
CA ARG A 184 -3.64 15.29 -11.34
C ARG A 184 -3.33 14.50 -10.06
N THR A 185 -3.83 14.96 -8.90
CA THR A 185 -3.52 14.36 -7.59
C THR A 185 -4.75 14.08 -6.76
N ARG A 186 -5.94 14.51 -7.22
CA ARG A 186 -7.20 14.24 -6.53
C ARG A 186 -7.54 12.76 -6.61
N THR A 187 -7.28 12.02 -5.53
CA THR A 187 -7.72 10.63 -5.36
C THR A 187 -9.20 10.56 -4.98
N LEU A 188 -9.80 9.36 -5.03
CA LEU A 188 -11.20 9.16 -4.64
C LEU A 188 -11.51 9.68 -3.22
N PRO A 189 -10.72 9.39 -2.16
CA PRO A 189 -10.97 9.97 -0.84
C PRO A 189 -10.92 11.51 -0.83
N LEU A 190 -10.01 12.11 -1.60
CA LEU A 190 -9.94 13.56 -1.76
C LEU A 190 -11.13 14.13 -2.53
N ALA A 191 -11.65 13.38 -3.53
CA ALA A 191 -12.85 13.77 -4.27
C ALA A 191 -14.10 13.75 -3.38
N VAL A 192 -14.25 12.70 -2.54
CA VAL A 192 -15.33 12.66 -1.54
C VAL A 192 -15.27 13.87 -0.62
N TYR A 193 -14.08 14.14 -0.05
CA TYR A 193 -13.89 15.30 0.83
C TYR A 193 -14.25 16.62 0.12
N SER A 194 -13.80 16.80 -1.12
CA SER A 194 -14.07 18.02 -1.91
C SER A 194 -15.54 18.19 -2.24
N ALA A 195 -16.24 17.11 -2.60
CA ALA A 195 -17.65 17.13 -2.91
C ALA A 195 -18.49 17.49 -1.66
N VAL A 196 -18.18 16.87 -0.53
CA VAL A 196 -18.82 17.21 0.77
C VAL A 196 -18.58 18.66 1.16
N ALA A 197 -17.34 19.14 1.03
CA ALA A 197 -16.99 20.53 1.34
C ALA A 197 -17.70 21.55 0.41
N ALA A 198 -18.01 21.14 -0.83
CA ALA A 198 -18.78 21.95 -1.77
C ALA A 198 -20.31 21.84 -1.60
N GLY A 199 -20.80 20.97 -0.69
CA GLY A 199 -22.22 20.69 -0.50
C GLY A 199 -22.84 19.78 -1.57
N ASP A 200 -22.03 19.19 -2.46
CA ASP A 200 -22.47 18.26 -3.50
C ASP A 200 -22.54 16.82 -2.97
N TRP A 201 -23.64 16.53 -2.28
CA TRP A 201 -23.87 15.22 -1.68
C TRP A 201 -24.12 14.11 -2.71
N ASP A 202 -24.61 14.45 -3.89
CA ASP A 202 -24.83 13.48 -4.97
C ASP A 202 -23.48 12.98 -5.50
N ALA A 203 -22.55 13.88 -5.84
CA ALA A 203 -21.21 13.50 -6.27
C ALA A 203 -20.44 12.77 -5.17
N ALA A 204 -20.52 13.21 -3.92
CA ALA A 204 -19.92 12.54 -2.78
C ALA A 204 -20.43 11.10 -2.65
N GLY A 205 -21.74 10.89 -2.75
CA GLY A 205 -22.38 9.58 -2.68
C GLY A 205 -21.87 8.62 -3.76
N TRP A 206 -21.69 9.11 -5.00
CA TRP A 206 -21.13 8.31 -6.08
C TRP A 206 -19.69 7.90 -5.83
N TYR A 207 -18.82 8.82 -5.42
CA TYR A 207 -17.43 8.48 -5.09
C TYR A 207 -17.33 7.48 -3.92
N VAL A 208 -18.18 7.64 -2.90
CA VAL A 208 -18.28 6.69 -1.78
C VAL A 208 -18.73 5.32 -2.27
N ALA A 209 -19.78 5.24 -3.10
CA ALA A 209 -20.26 3.96 -3.64
C ALA A 209 -19.16 3.23 -4.44
N VAL A 210 -18.38 3.95 -5.23
CA VAL A 210 -17.25 3.40 -5.99
C VAL A 210 -16.17 2.86 -5.05
N ILE A 211 -15.77 3.63 -4.03
CA ILE A 211 -14.76 3.17 -3.05
C ILE A 211 -15.24 1.91 -2.33
N VAL A 212 -16.46 1.94 -1.81
CA VAL A 212 -17.05 0.79 -1.10
C VAL A 212 -17.13 -0.43 -2.02
N GLY A 213 -17.55 -0.26 -3.27
CA GLY A 213 -17.59 -1.33 -4.26
C GLY A 213 -16.21 -1.96 -4.50
N ILE A 214 -15.18 -1.15 -4.70
CA ILE A 214 -13.80 -1.64 -4.88
C ILE A 214 -13.31 -2.37 -3.62
N CYS A 215 -13.52 -1.78 -2.43
CA CYS A 215 -13.12 -2.41 -1.17
C CYS A 215 -13.82 -3.75 -0.94
N LEU A 216 -15.11 -3.84 -1.22
CA LEU A 216 -15.86 -5.10 -1.13
C LEU A 216 -15.31 -6.15 -2.09
N LEU A 217 -15.02 -5.79 -3.34
CA LEU A 217 -14.43 -6.71 -4.32
C LEU A 217 -13.05 -7.23 -3.83
N VAL A 218 -12.22 -6.36 -3.26
CA VAL A 218 -10.92 -6.75 -2.71
C VAL A 218 -11.09 -7.72 -1.53
N VAL A 219 -12.00 -7.41 -0.59
CA VAL A 219 -12.24 -8.26 0.59
C VAL A 219 -12.84 -9.61 0.19
N ILE A 220 -13.80 -9.62 -0.74
CA ILE A 220 -14.39 -10.89 -1.26
C ILE A 220 -13.29 -11.70 -1.96
N GLY A 221 -12.49 -11.06 -2.82
CA GLY A 221 -11.37 -11.72 -3.51
C GLY A 221 -10.36 -12.33 -2.52
N LEU A 222 -10.03 -11.60 -1.46
CA LEU A 222 -9.16 -12.07 -0.38
C LEU A 222 -9.77 -13.33 0.30
N ASN A 223 -11.04 -13.26 0.69
CA ASN A 223 -11.69 -14.36 1.39
C ASN A 223 -11.79 -15.62 0.51
N VAL A 224 -12.13 -15.46 -0.77
CA VAL A 224 -12.16 -16.56 -1.74
C VAL A 224 -10.76 -17.17 -1.93
N TYR A 225 -9.73 -16.33 -2.03
CA TYR A 225 -8.35 -16.78 -2.14
C TYR A 225 -7.92 -17.60 -0.93
N LEU A 226 -8.15 -17.09 0.29
CA LEU A 226 -7.78 -17.77 1.53
C LEU A 226 -8.55 -19.08 1.71
N TYR A 227 -9.84 -19.13 1.33
CA TYR A 227 -10.65 -20.34 1.39
C TYR A 227 -10.07 -21.43 0.48
N LYS A 228 -9.77 -21.11 -0.79
CA LYS A 228 -9.16 -22.05 -1.74
C LYS A 228 -7.79 -22.57 -1.27
N THR A 229 -6.97 -21.69 -0.72
CA THR A 229 -5.62 -22.06 -0.23
C THR A 229 -5.70 -23.02 0.95
N LYS A 230 -6.67 -22.83 1.87
CA LYS A 230 -6.87 -23.75 3.00
C LYS A 230 -7.32 -25.14 2.55
N GLN A 231 -8.15 -25.24 1.53
CA GLN A 231 -8.56 -26.54 0.99
C GLN A 231 -7.38 -27.31 0.37
N GLN A 232 -6.46 -26.62 -0.27
CA GLN A 232 -5.26 -27.24 -0.88
C GLN A 232 -4.21 -27.70 0.14
N GLN A 233 -4.21 -27.14 1.35
CA GLN A 233 -3.28 -27.51 2.44
C GLN A 233 -3.87 -28.57 3.38
N GLY A 234 -5.14 -28.86 3.29
CA GLY A 234 -5.85 -29.85 4.13
C GLY A 234 -6.03 -31.22 3.45
N GLU A 235 -5.58 -31.36 2.20
CA GLU A 235 -5.38 -32.62 1.48
C GLU A 235 -3.88 -33.01 1.48
#